data_33371851c46c0b1de684bc8f3081d39a
#
_entry.id   33371851c46c0b1de684bc8f3081d39a
#
_cell.length_a   1.000
_cell.length_b   1.000
_cell.length_c   1.000
_cell.angle_alpha   90.00
_cell.angle_beta   90.00
_cell.angle_gamma   90.00
#
_symmetry.space_group_name_H-M   'P 1'
#
loop_
_entity.id
_entity.type
_entity.pdbx_description
1 polymer ?
#
loop_
_entity_poly.entity_id
_entity_poly.type
_entity_poly.pdbx_seq_one_letter_code
_entity_poly.pdbx_strand_id
1 'polypeptide(L)'
;MKTLEGKVAVITGGSSGIGLATAKRFVDEGAYVVITGRREKELKEAAASIKRNVTTVVGDVSRLEDLDRLYAVVKEKHGHIDILFANAGAGTIGPLAVATEAHFDQTFDVNVKGLFFTVQKALPLFQDGGSIILNSSVSNVLGVPGFSAYAASKAAVRNLSRAWTLELKDRKIRVNTMSPGPIETPALETTTGLTPEQAELAAAQFASQIPMGRRGKPEEIAAAVTFLASDESSFITGVDLAVDGGMAQV
;
A
#
# COMPACT_ATOMS: atom_id res chain seq x y z
N MET A 1 -1.77 -13.07 22.49
CA MET A 1 -0.90 -13.79 21.53
C MET A 1 -0.67 -12.82 20.38
N LYS A 2 0.55 -12.71 19.84
CA LYS A 2 0.80 -11.83 18.69
C LYS A 2 0.26 -12.48 17.43
N THR A 3 -0.45 -11.71 16.60
CA THR A 3 -1.19 -12.24 15.43
C THR A 3 -0.30 -12.58 14.24
N LEU A 4 0.94 -12.06 14.21
CA LEU A 4 1.89 -12.26 13.10
C LEU A 4 3.24 -12.83 13.57
N GLU A 5 3.25 -13.55 14.70
CA GLU A 5 4.47 -14.08 15.30
C GLU A 5 5.24 -14.97 14.31
N GLY A 6 6.52 -14.62 14.05
CA GLY A 6 7.41 -15.36 13.17
C GLY A 6 7.15 -15.19 11.66
N LYS A 7 6.10 -14.46 11.26
CA LYS A 7 5.78 -14.21 9.83
C LYS A 7 6.80 -13.28 9.19
N VAL A 8 7.09 -13.50 7.91
CA VAL A 8 7.94 -12.63 7.08
C VAL A 8 7.06 -11.79 6.16
N ALA A 9 7.13 -10.48 6.31
CA ALA A 9 6.34 -9.52 5.56
C ALA A 9 7.20 -8.60 4.69
N VAL A 10 6.77 -8.37 3.45
CA VAL A 10 7.35 -7.36 2.55
C VAL A 10 6.37 -6.21 2.41
N ILE A 11 6.86 -4.97 2.58
CA ILE A 11 6.05 -3.74 2.49
C ILE A 11 6.72 -2.76 1.53
N THR A 12 6.08 -2.46 0.40
CA THR A 12 6.56 -1.43 -0.50
C THR A 12 6.07 -0.05 -0.07
N GLY A 13 6.88 1.00 -0.27
CA GLY A 13 6.57 2.33 0.25
C GLY A 13 6.57 2.40 1.79
N GLY A 14 7.45 1.62 2.43
CA GLY A 14 7.50 1.46 3.90
C GLY A 14 8.24 2.57 4.66
N SER A 15 8.69 3.64 3.99
CA SER A 15 9.48 4.70 4.64
C SER A 15 8.64 5.81 5.29
N SER A 16 7.34 5.89 5.02
CA SER A 16 6.46 6.95 5.55
C SER A 16 4.99 6.54 5.54
N GLY A 17 4.13 7.35 6.16
CA GLY A 17 2.68 7.23 6.09
C GLY A 17 2.16 5.83 6.44
N ILE A 18 1.23 5.34 5.63
CA ILE A 18 0.55 4.04 5.81
C ILE A 18 1.55 2.88 5.86
N GLY A 19 2.54 2.86 4.94
CA GLY A 19 3.53 1.78 4.89
C GLY A 19 4.39 1.69 6.15
N LEU A 20 4.84 2.84 6.68
CA LEU A 20 5.61 2.89 7.92
C LEU A 20 4.77 2.49 9.14
N ALA A 21 3.53 2.98 9.23
CA ALA A 21 2.62 2.61 10.33
C ALA A 21 2.33 1.10 10.31
N THR A 22 2.11 0.52 9.12
CA THR A 22 1.92 -0.92 8.95
C THR A 22 3.18 -1.70 9.34
N ALA A 23 4.37 -1.24 8.94
CA ALA A 23 5.62 -1.91 9.29
C ALA A 23 5.83 -1.94 10.82
N LYS A 24 5.57 -0.83 11.51
CA LYS A 24 5.61 -0.76 12.99
C LYS A 24 4.63 -1.75 13.61
N ARG A 25 3.38 -1.71 13.16
CA ARG A 25 2.34 -2.61 13.68
C ARG A 25 2.67 -4.08 13.44
N PHE A 26 3.16 -4.45 12.28
CA PHE A 26 3.56 -5.83 11.97
C PHE A 26 4.68 -6.33 12.90
N VAL A 27 5.69 -5.47 13.15
CA VAL A 27 6.78 -5.80 14.08
C VAL A 27 6.26 -5.94 15.52
N ASP A 28 5.33 -5.11 15.94
CA ASP A 28 4.71 -5.22 17.27
C ASP A 28 3.88 -6.50 17.41
N GLU A 29 3.30 -6.97 16.31
CA GLU A 29 2.60 -8.27 16.22
C GLU A 29 3.53 -9.47 16.00
N GLY A 30 4.85 -9.26 16.01
CA GLY A 30 5.85 -10.34 15.98
C GLY A 30 6.43 -10.70 14.63
N ALA A 31 6.09 -9.97 13.57
CA ALA A 31 6.64 -10.23 12.24
C ALA A 31 8.08 -9.71 12.07
N TYR A 32 8.78 -10.33 11.11
CA TYR A 32 9.96 -9.75 10.46
C TYR A 32 9.51 -8.97 9.23
N VAL A 33 9.93 -7.70 9.08
CA VAL A 33 9.51 -6.88 7.96
C VAL A 33 10.68 -6.48 7.07
N VAL A 34 10.48 -6.56 5.76
CA VAL A 34 11.37 -5.98 4.75
C VAL A 34 10.63 -4.80 4.14
N ILE A 35 11.17 -3.60 4.33
CA ILE A 35 10.59 -2.38 3.78
C ILE A 35 11.42 -1.86 2.61
N THR A 36 10.76 -1.39 1.55
CA THR A 36 11.42 -0.76 0.41
C THR A 36 10.86 0.62 0.10
N GLY A 37 11.69 1.46 -0.48
CA GLY A 37 11.37 2.82 -0.91
C GLY A 37 12.54 3.48 -1.62
N ARG A 38 12.29 4.57 -2.33
CA ARG A 38 13.29 5.25 -3.17
C ARG A 38 14.30 6.07 -2.39
N ARG A 39 13.90 6.60 -1.24
CA ARG A 39 14.68 7.57 -0.48
C ARG A 39 15.42 6.86 0.65
N GLU A 40 16.72 6.73 0.48
CA GLU A 40 17.58 5.98 1.41
C GLU A 40 17.58 6.56 2.83
N LYS A 41 17.62 7.89 2.95
CA LYS A 41 17.63 8.59 4.25
C LYS A 41 16.37 8.26 5.05
N GLU A 42 15.21 8.46 4.44
CA GLU A 42 13.91 8.22 5.07
C GLU A 42 13.69 6.72 5.39
N LEU A 43 14.26 5.83 4.57
CA LEU A 43 14.23 4.39 4.86
C LEU A 43 15.05 4.04 6.09
N LYS A 44 16.24 4.64 6.25
CA LYS A 44 17.09 4.47 7.44
C LYS A 44 16.42 5.03 8.70
N GLU A 45 15.80 6.20 8.60
CA GLU A 45 15.04 6.82 9.70
C GLU A 45 13.83 5.96 10.09
N ALA A 46 13.10 5.42 9.12
CA ALA A 46 12.01 4.48 9.34
C ALA A 46 12.49 3.24 10.10
N ALA A 47 13.56 2.60 9.65
CA ALA A 47 14.14 1.44 10.33
C ALA A 47 14.57 1.77 11.76
N ALA A 48 15.21 2.91 11.99
CA ALA A 48 15.59 3.38 13.32
C ALA A 48 14.37 3.58 14.23
N SER A 49 13.24 4.04 13.68
CA SER A 49 11.98 4.20 14.43
C SER A 49 11.28 2.87 14.74
N ILE A 50 11.44 1.85 13.87
CA ILE A 50 10.89 0.50 14.08
C ILE A 50 11.76 -0.28 15.10
N LYS A 51 13.06 -0.06 15.11
CA LYS A 51 14.08 -0.55 16.07
C LYS A 51 14.48 -2.02 15.94
N ARG A 52 13.58 -2.94 15.60
CA ARG A 52 13.85 -4.40 15.59
C ARG A 52 13.15 -5.06 14.40
N ASN A 53 13.57 -6.26 14.03
CA ASN A 53 12.94 -7.12 13.03
C ASN A 53 12.63 -6.41 11.70
N VAL A 54 13.50 -5.47 11.30
CA VAL A 54 13.33 -4.70 10.06
C VAL A 54 14.59 -4.77 9.19
N THR A 55 14.37 -4.98 7.90
CA THR A 55 15.37 -4.89 6.84
C THR A 55 14.94 -3.82 5.85
N THR A 56 15.87 -3.01 5.39
CA THR A 56 15.61 -1.98 4.37
C THR A 56 16.26 -2.35 3.05
N VAL A 57 15.53 -2.12 1.95
CA VAL A 57 16.07 -2.25 0.58
C VAL A 57 15.69 -1.00 -0.20
N VAL A 58 16.69 -0.23 -0.63
CA VAL A 58 16.45 0.95 -1.49
C VAL A 58 16.03 0.47 -2.88
N GLY A 59 14.90 0.97 -3.39
CA GLY A 59 14.41 0.59 -4.72
C GLY A 59 13.16 1.36 -5.13
N ASP A 60 12.95 1.42 -6.45
CA ASP A 60 11.74 1.96 -7.08
C ASP A 60 10.95 0.79 -7.67
N VAL A 61 9.68 0.65 -7.28
CA VAL A 61 8.82 -0.45 -7.76
C VAL A 61 8.54 -0.39 -9.26
N SER A 62 8.71 0.78 -9.89
CA SER A 62 8.58 0.93 -11.35
C SER A 62 9.77 0.35 -12.13
N ARG A 63 10.88 0.02 -11.43
CA ARG A 63 12.11 -0.54 -12.00
C ARG A 63 12.22 -2.02 -11.64
N LEU A 64 12.15 -2.89 -12.63
CA LEU A 64 12.10 -4.34 -12.40
C LEU A 64 13.36 -4.89 -11.76
N GLU A 65 14.52 -4.31 -12.08
CA GLU A 65 15.81 -4.66 -11.49
C GLU A 65 15.87 -4.33 -9.98
N ASP A 66 15.16 -3.31 -9.53
CA ASP A 66 15.06 -2.98 -8.11
C ASP A 66 14.20 -3.98 -7.35
N LEU A 67 13.15 -4.50 -7.99
CA LEU A 67 12.34 -5.59 -7.45
C LEU A 67 13.13 -6.91 -7.41
N ASP A 68 13.96 -7.19 -8.42
CA ASP A 68 14.83 -8.37 -8.39
C ASP A 68 15.80 -8.32 -7.22
N ARG A 69 16.40 -7.16 -6.99
CA ARG A 69 17.27 -6.93 -5.83
C ARG A 69 16.52 -7.06 -4.49
N LEU A 70 15.30 -6.53 -4.41
CA LEU A 70 14.46 -6.67 -3.22
C LEU A 70 14.26 -8.14 -2.87
N TYR A 71 13.81 -8.96 -3.82
CA TYR A 71 13.50 -10.36 -3.57
C TYR A 71 14.75 -11.23 -3.40
N ALA A 72 15.89 -10.85 -3.98
CA ALA A 72 17.17 -11.49 -3.67
C ALA A 72 17.55 -11.31 -2.20
N VAL A 73 17.39 -10.11 -1.64
CA VAL A 73 17.64 -9.83 -0.21
C VAL A 73 16.64 -10.59 0.68
N VAL A 74 15.36 -10.64 0.31
CA VAL A 74 14.36 -11.42 1.06
C VAL A 74 14.73 -12.90 1.07
N LYS A 75 15.10 -13.47 -0.07
CA LYS A 75 15.53 -14.86 -0.20
C LYS A 75 16.75 -15.16 0.67
N GLU A 76 17.75 -14.29 0.63
CA GLU A 76 19.00 -14.46 1.40
C GLU A 76 18.75 -14.42 2.92
N LYS A 77 17.92 -13.46 3.38
CA LYS A 77 17.75 -13.22 4.83
C LYS A 77 16.68 -14.07 5.48
N HIS A 78 15.62 -14.41 4.73
CA HIS A 78 14.43 -15.04 5.31
C HIS A 78 14.03 -16.32 4.58
N GLY A 79 14.42 -16.50 3.33
CA GLY A 79 14.09 -17.70 2.54
C GLY A 79 12.67 -17.74 1.97
N HIS A 80 11.72 -17.02 2.55
CA HIS A 80 10.31 -17.05 2.16
C HIS A 80 9.58 -15.73 2.45
N ILE A 81 8.32 -15.65 2.02
CA ILE A 81 7.37 -14.56 2.30
C ILE A 81 6.03 -15.19 2.75
N ASP A 82 5.47 -14.69 3.84
CA ASP A 82 4.10 -14.99 4.28
C ASP A 82 3.12 -13.89 3.89
N ILE A 83 3.58 -12.62 3.92
CA ILE A 83 2.73 -11.44 3.76
C ILE A 83 3.38 -10.46 2.78
N LEU A 84 2.60 -9.97 1.81
CA LEU A 84 3.00 -8.87 0.96
C LEU A 84 1.98 -7.73 1.08
N PHE A 85 2.44 -6.57 1.53
CA PHE A 85 1.68 -5.33 1.42
C PHE A 85 2.23 -4.48 0.29
N ALA A 86 1.62 -4.56 -0.90
CA ALA A 86 1.95 -3.76 -2.07
C ALA A 86 1.33 -2.36 -1.91
N ASN A 87 2.05 -1.49 -1.17
CA ASN A 87 1.55 -0.19 -0.74
C ASN A 87 2.15 0.98 -1.51
N ALA A 88 3.32 0.84 -2.13
CA ALA A 88 3.93 1.93 -2.91
C ALA A 88 2.94 2.48 -3.95
N GLY A 89 2.80 3.78 -3.99
CA GLY A 89 1.91 4.47 -4.90
C GLY A 89 2.38 5.88 -5.20
N ALA A 90 1.96 6.39 -6.34
CA ALA A 90 2.17 7.74 -6.79
C ALA A 90 0.86 8.26 -7.40
N GLY A 91 0.69 9.57 -7.43
CA GLY A 91 -0.43 10.19 -8.13
C GLY A 91 -0.18 11.67 -8.33
N THR A 92 -0.38 12.14 -9.53
CA THR A 92 -0.43 13.56 -9.83
C THR A 92 -1.90 13.95 -9.95
N ILE A 93 -2.28 15.01 -9.26
CA ILE A 93 -3.63 15.58 -9.30
C ILE A 93 -3.61 16.75 -10.29
N GLY A 94 -4.56 16.77 -11.21
CA GLY A 94 -4.70 17.86 -12.16
C GLY A 94 -5.89 17.70 -13.10
N PRO A 95 -6.42 18.82 -13.64
CA PRO A 95 -7.54 18.77 -14.56
C PRO A 95 -7.22 17.93 -15.81
N LEU A 96 -8.20 17.19 -16.33
CA LEU A 96 -8.04 16.35 -17.52
C LEU A 96 -7.46 17.13 -18.71
N ALA A 97 -7.88 18.39 -18.89
CA ALA A 97 -7.46 19.22 -20.02
C ALA A 97 -5.95 19.53 -20.06
N VAL A 98 -5.24 19.41 -18.93
CA VAL A 98 -3.79 19.68 -18.83
C VAL A 98 -2.99 18.43 -18.43
N ALA A 99 -3.63 17.27 -18.41
CA ALA A 99 -2.96 16.01 -18.14
C ALA A 99 -1.93 15.73 -19.24
N THR A 100 -0.71 15.35 -18.84
CA THR A 100 0.37 15.00 -19.78
C THR A 100 0.59 13.48 -19.80
N GLU A 101 1.13 12.99 -20.93
CA GLU A 101 1.55 11.60 -21.07
C GLU A 101 2.50 11.19 -19.93
N ALA A 102 3.49 12.03 -19.60
CA ALA A 102 4.43 11.77 -18.51
C ALA A 102 3.74 11.60 -17.14
N HIS A 103 2.69 12.36 -16.83
CA HIS A 103 1.92 12.20 -15.60
C HIS A 103 1.12 10.89 -15.59
N PHE A 104 0.54 10.54 -16.75
CA PHE A 104 -0.17 9.28 -16.91
C PHE A 104 0.77 8.10 -16.72
N ASP A 105 1.89 8.08 -17.46
CA ASP A 105 2.88 7.01 -17.42
C ASP A 105 3.47 6.84 -16.02
N GLN A 106 3.88 7.92 -15.35
CA GLN A 106 4.39 7.86 -13.99
C GLN A 106 3.38 7.23 -13.02
N THR A 107 2.10 7.58 -13.16
CA THR A 107 1.03 7.03 -12.30
C THR A 107 0.84 5.54 -12.55
N PHE A 108 0.75 5.13 -13.82
CA PHE A 108 0.55 3.72 -14.18
C PHE A 108 1.79 2.86 -13.97
N ASP A 109 2.98 3.38 -14.23
CA ASP A 109 4.23 2.68 -13.98
C ASP A 109 4.42 2.30 -12.50
N VAL A 110 4.04 3.19 -11.59
CA VAL A 110 4.14 2.90 -10.14
C VAL A 110 2.95 2.07 -9.67
N ASN A 111 1.71 2.54 -9.91
CA ASN A 111 0.52 2.00 -9.27
C ASN A 111 0.03 0.70 -9.89
N VAL A 112 0.27 0.48 -11.17
CA VAL A 112 -0.22 -0.71 -11.91
C VAL A 112 0.94 -1.63 -12.25
N LYS A 113 1.87 -1.21 -13.11
CA LYS A 113 3.01 -2.03 -13.55
C LYS A 113 3.90 -2.42 -12.37
N GLY A 114 4.30 -1.45 -11.55
CA GLY A 114 5.16 -1.68 -10.38
C GLY A 114 4.50 -2.60 -9.36
N LEU A 115 3.22 -2.39 -9.06
CA LEU A 115 2.45 -3.26 -8.18
C LEU A 115 2.33 -4.67 -8.77
N PHE A 116 2.02 -4.79 -10.07
CA PHE A 116 1.88 -6.09 -10.75
C PHE A 116 3.17 -6.92 -10.62
N PHE A 117 4.30 -6.34 -10.98
CA PHE A 117 5.59 -7.05 -10.90
C PHE A 117 6.10 -7.20 -9.47
N THR A 118 5.71 -6.33 -8.54
CA THR A 118 5.95 -6.55 -7.11
C THR A 118 5.30 -7.86 -6.66
N VAL A 119 4.06 -8.13 -7.04
CA VAL A 119 3.38 -9.38 -6.70
C VAL A 119 3.98 -10.56 -7.47
N GLN A 120 4.10 -10.45 -8.79
CA GLN A 120 4.58 -11.51 -9.66
C GLN A 120 5.96 -12.05 -9.25
N LYS A 121 6.91 -11.15 -8.96
CA LYS A 121 8.27 -11.52 -8.54
C LYS A 121 8.35 -12.06 -7.10
N ALA A 122 7.35 -11.77 -6.25
CA ALA A 122 7.24 -12.35 -4.91
C ALA A 122 6.81 -13.82 -4.91
N LEU A 123 6.00 -14.24 -5.90
CA LEU A 123 5.35 -15.56 -5.91
C LEU A 123 6.30 -16.76 -5.72
N PRO A 124 7.52 -16.78 -6.28
CA PRO A 124 8.45 -17.90 -6.07
C PRO A 124 8.90 -18.06 -4.60
N LEU A 125 8.79 -17.00 -3.79
CA LEU A 125 9.18 -17.00 -2.38
C LEU A 125 7.97 -17.13 -1.45
N PHE A 126 6.75 -16.99 -1.96
CA PHE A 126 5.53 -17.04 -1.14
C PHE A 126 5.30 -18.44 -0.58
N GLN A 127 4.96 -18.49 0.71
CA GLN A 127 4.43 -19.71 1.33
C GLN A 127 2.97 -19.92 0.91
N ASP A 128 2.56 -21.17 0.78
CA ASP A 128 1.16 -21.51 0.58
C ASP A 128 0.34 -21.11 1.82
N GLY A 129 -0.83 -20.54 1.61
CA GLY A 129 -1.65 -19.96 2.68
C GLY A 129 -1.30 -18.52 3.06
N GLY A 130 -0.36 -17.88 2.36
CA GLY A 130 0.04 -16.49 2.61
C GLY A 130 -1.03 -15.45 2.28
N SER A 131 -0.76 -14.19 2.57
CA SER A 131 -1.67 -13.06 2.35
C SER A 131 -1.03 -11.94 1.54
N ILE A 132 -1.68 -11.53 0.45
CA ILE A 132 -1.33 -10.38 -0.38
C ILE A 132 -2.37 -9.29 -0.16
N ILE A 133 -1.93 -8.10 0.24
CA ILE A 133 -2.78 -6.92 0.41
C ILE A 133 -2.32 -5.86 -0.58
N LEU A 134 -3.26 -5.36 -1.39
CA LEU A 134 -3.01 -4.34 -2.40
C LEU A 134 -3.57 -3.00 -1.93
N ASN A 135 -2.75 -1.96 -1.90
CA ASN A 135 -3.19 -0.62 -1.51
C ASN A 135 -3.85 0.10 -2.69
N SER A 136 -5.18 0.18 -2.67
CA SER A 136 -5.98 0.95 -3.61
C SER A 136 -6.33 2.35 -3.05
N SER A 137 -7.55 2.78 -3.20
CA SER A 137 -8.13 4.05 -2.71
C SER A 137 -9.63 4.01 -2.91
N VAL A 138 -10.40 4.77 -2.14
CA VAL A 138 -11.84 5.00 -2.41
C VAL A 138 -12.09 5.59 -3.80
N SER A 139 -11.11 6.25 -4.40
CA SER A 139 -11.18 6.75 -5.78
C SER A 139 -11.30 5.63 -6.83
N ASN A 140 -11.14 4.36 -6.46
CA ASN A 140 -11.40 3.24 -7.36
C ASN A 140 -12.89 3.07 -7.72
N VAL A 141 -13.78 3.67 -6.94
CA VAL A 141 -15.25 3.69 -7.15
C VAL A 141 -15.81 5.10 -7.21
N LEU A 142 -15.13 6.09 -6.62
CA LEU A 142 -15.59 7.48 -6.61
C LEU A 142 -15.00 8.27 -7.77
N GLY A 143 -15.82 9.03 -8.47
CA GLY A 143 -15.37 10.04 -9.42
C GLY A 143 -14.93 11.31 -8.68
N VAL A 144 -13.64 11.62 -8.71
CA VAL A 144 -13.08 12.82 -8.08
C VAL A 144 -12.45 13.69 -9.18
N PRO A 145 -12.88 14.95 -9.33
CA PRO A 145 -12.27 15.86 -10.30
C PRO A 145 -10.75 15.96 -10.13
N GLY A 146 -10.02 15.92 -11.23
CA GLY A 146 -8.55 15.96 -11.23
C GLY A 146 -7.85 14.63 -10.93
N PHE A 147 -8.56 13.55 -10.60
CA PHE A 147 -7.97 12.25 -10.23
C PHE A 147 -8.03 11.20 -11.36
N SER A 148 -8.32 11.56 -12.60
CA SER A 148 -8.64 10.60 -13.68
C SER A 148 -7.64 9.44 -13.81
N ALA A 149 -6.36 9.73 -14.02
CA ALA A 149 -5.32 8.69 -14.15
C ALA A 149 -5.11 7.91 -12.84
N TYR A 150 -5.11 8.61 -11.70
CA TYR A 150 -4.95 7.99 -10.39
C TYR A 150 -6.13 7.05 -10.09
N ALA A 151 -7.36 7.51 -10.22
CA ALA A 151 -8.56 6.72 -9.99
C ALA A 151 -8.62 5.48 -10.89
N ALA A 152 -8.31 5.65 -12.19
CA ALA A 152 -8.22 4.54 -13.13
C ALA A 152 -7.16 3.51 -12.71
N SER A 153 -5.97 3.96 -12.25
CA SER A 153 -4.93 3.07 -11.75
C SER A 153 -5.37 2.29 -10.51
N LYS A 154 -6.13 2.94 -9.60
CA LYS A 154 -6.65 2.29 -8.38
C LYS A 154 -7.81 1.33 -8.67
N ALA A 155 -8.63 1.62 -9.69
CA ALA A 155 -9.63 0.67 -10.20
C ALA A 155 -8.97 -0.58 -10.81
N ALA A 156 -7.86 -0.42 -11.54
CA ALA A 156 -7.07 -1.54 -12.03
C ALA A 156 -6.56 -2.42 -10.88
N VAL A 157 -5.99 -1.82 -9.82
CA VAL A 157 -5.53 -2.55 -8.61
C VAL A 157 -6.66 -3.37 -7.99
N ARG A 158 -7.85 -2.78 -7.85
CA ARG A 158 -9.03 -3.48 -7.34
C ARG A 158 -9.40 -4.69 -8.18
N ASN A 159 -9.33 -4.57 -9.51
CA ASN A 159 -9.66 -5.70 -10.38
C ASN A 159 -8.57 -6.79 -10.37
N LEU A 160 -7.29 -6.43 -10.25
CA LEU A 160 -6.18 -7.39 -10.14
C LEU A 160 -6.36 -8.31 -8.92
N SER A 161 -6.83 -7.81 -7.77
CA SER A 161 -7.06 -8.66 -6.60
C SER A 161 -8.06 -9.78 -6.86
N ARG A 162 -9.11 -9.51 -7.64
CA ARG A 162 -10.12 -10.50 -8.00
C ARG A 162 -9.58 -11.57 -8.96
N ALA A 163 -8.80 -11.15 -9.97
CA ALA A 163 -8.17 -12.08 -10.91
C ALA A 163 -7.18 -13.00 -10.16
N TRP A 164 -6.30 -12.41 -9.34
CA TRP A 164 -5.28 -13.16 -8.62
C TRP A 164 -5.85 -14.05 -7.50
N THR A 165 -6.99 -13.72 -6.92
CA THR A 165 -7.71 -14.63 -6.02
C THR A 165 -8.02 -15.97 -6.70
N LEU A 166 -8.42 -15.93 -7.98
CA LEU A 166 -8.70 -17.13 -8.75
C LEU A 166 -7.42 -17.86 -9.21
N GLU A 167 -6.40 -17.11 -9.61
CA GLU A 167 -5.12 -17.67 -10.09
C GLU A 167 -4.32 -18.33 -8.96
N LEU A 168 -4.43 -17.83 -7.73
CA LEU A 168 -3.62 -18.27 -6.58
C LEU A 168 -4.38 -19.19 -5.61
N LYS A 169 -5.62 -19.58 -5.94
CA LYS A 169 -6.49 -20.41 -5.10
C LYS A 169 -5.88 -21.76 -4.71
N ASP A 170 -5.17 -22.42 -5.64
CA ASP A 170 -4.59 -23.73 -5.41
C ASP A 170 -3.41 -23.69 -4.42
N ARG A 171 -2.78 -22.52 -4.31
CA ARG A 171 -1.78 -22.20 -3.30
C ARG A 171 -2.38 -21.65 -2.00
N LYS A 172 -3.70 -21.53 -1.92
CA LYS A 172 -4.43 -20.97 -0.77
C LYS A 172 -3.94 -19.57 -0.36
N ILE A 173 -3.35 -18.82 -1.30
CA ILE A 173 -2.91 -17.44 -1.08
C ILE A 173 -4.12 -16.53 -1.19
N ARG A 174 -4.40 -15.77 -0.13
CA ARG A 174 -5.47 -14.77 -0.12
C ARG A 174 -4.99 -13.47 -0.77
N VAL A 175 -5.81 -12.86 -1.60
CA VAL A 175 -5.51 -11.58 -2.23
C VAL A 175 -6.65 -10.62 -1.96
N ASN A 176 -6.37 -9.55 -1.23
CA ASN A 176 -7.37 -8.54 -0.87
C ASN A 176 -6.89 -7.15 -1.23
N THR A 177 -7.82 -6.26 -1.45
CA THR A 177 -7.57 -4.83 -1.65
C THR A 177 -7.97 -4.08 -0.39
N MET A 178 -7.18 -3.12 0.02
CA MET A 178 -7.50 -2.14 1.04
C MET A 178 -7.60 -0.76 0.39
N SER A 179 -8.72 -0.09 0.59
CA SER A 179 -9.06 1.19 -0.05
C SER A 179 -9.20 2.29 0.99
N PRO A 180 -8.12 3.05 1.26
CA PRO A 180 -8.19 4.18 2.17
C PRO A 180 -9.04 5.32 1.62
N GLY A 181 -9.73 6.02 2.52
CA GLY A 181 -10.17 7.39 2.33
C GLY A 181 -9.03 8.41 2.47
N PRO A 182 -9.32 9.68 2.71
CA PRO A 182 -8.34 10.70 3.03
C PRO A 182 -7.63 10.40 4.36
N ILE A 183 -6.32 10.16 4.32
CA ILE A 183 -5.49 9.81 5.48
C ILE A 183 -4.45 10.91 5.74
N GLU A 184 -4.16 11.16 7.00
CA GLU A 184 -3.12 12.10 7.45
C GLU A 184 -1.73 11.53 7.14
N THR A 185 -1.21 11.83 5.96
CA THR A 185 0.11 11.37 5.51
C THR A 185 0.90 12.51 4.90
N PRO A 186 2.24 12.48 4.94
CA PRO A 186 3.07 13.47 4.25
C PRO A 186 2.86 13.52 2.73
N ALA A 187 2.26 12.50 2.15
CA ALA A 187 2.03 12.42 0.71
C ALA A 187 1.13 13.55 0.19
N LEU A 188 0.13 13.98 0.95
CA LEU A 188 -0.76 15.06 0.52
C LEU A 188 0.01 16.38 0.34
N GLU A 189 0.89 16.71 1.27
CA GLU A 189 1.70 17.93 1.24
C GLU A 189 2.75 17.90 0.13
N THR A 190 3.38 16.75 -0.09
CA THR A 190 4.46 16.61 -1.08
C THR A 190 3.97 16.44 -2.53
N THR A 191 2.71 16.00 -2.72
CA THR A 191 2.18 15.68 -4.05
C THR A 191 1.39 16.83 -4.66
N THR A 192 0.83 17.73 -3.83
CA THR A 192 -0.06 18.80 -4.30
C THR A 192 0.62 20.14 -4.55
N GLY A 193 1.83 20.37 -4.03
CA GLY A 193 2.52 21.66 -4.09
C GLY A 193 1.78 22.80 -3.38
N LEU A 194 0.83 22.47 -2.49
CA LEU A 194 0.05 23.44 -1.70
C LEU A 194 0.90 24.07 -0.60
N THR A 195 0.62 25.33 -0.26
CA THR A 195 1.15 25.93 0.98
C THR A 195 0.53 25.23 2.20
N PRO A 196 1.14 25.35 3.40
CA PRO A 196 0.56 24.77 4.62
C PRO A 196 -0.90 25.19 4.86
N GLU A 197 -1.23 26.47 4.64
CA GLU A 197 -2.59 27.00 4.80
C GLU A 197 -3.55 26.39 3.76
N GLN A 198 -3.10 26.25 2.51
CA GLN A 198 -3.90 25.62 1.46
C GLN A 198 -4.11 24.11 1.73
N ALA A 199 -3.09 23.44 2.25
CA ALA A 199 -3.18 22.04 2.64
C ALA A 199 -4.17 21.84 3.81
N GLU A 200 -4.19 22.76 4.78
CA GLU A 200 -5.14 22.73 5.91
C GLU A 200 -6.58 22.96 5.44
N LEU A 201 -6.82 23.94 4.54
CA LEU A 201 -8.13 24.20 3.95
C LEU A 201 -8.62 22.99 3.15
N ALA A 202 -7.76 22.39 2.30
CA ALA A 202 -8.09 21.19 1.55
C ALA A 202 -8.39 20.01 2.49
N ALA A 203 -7.63 19.87 3.57
CA ALA A 203 -7.87 18.84 4.58
C ALA A 203 -9.22 19.01 5.28
N ALA A 204 -9.61 20.25 5.62
CA ALA A 204 -10.92 20.56 6.20
C ALA A 204 -12.06 20.29 5.23
N GLN A 205 -11.90 20.63 3.95
CA GLN A 205 -12.88 20.29 2.90
C GLN A 205 -13.05 18.79 2.75
N PHE A 206 -11.97 18.01 2.73
CA PHE A 206 -12.05 16.55 2.71
C PHE A 206 -12.77 16.00 3.95
N ALA A 207 -12.43 16.52 5.13
CA ALA A 207 -13.04 16.08 6.38
C ALA A 207 -14.56 16.30 6.40
N SER A 208 -15.06 17.41 5.82
CA SER A 208 -16.50 17.69 5.73
C SER A 208 -17.28 16.72 4.84
N GLN A 209 -16.62 16.02 3.92
CA GLN A 209 -17.21 15.00 3.04
C GLN A 209 -17.18 13.59 3.64
N ILE A 210 -16.49 13.41 4.78
CA ILE A 210 -16.37 12.12 5.44
C ILE A 210 -17.45 12.03 6.54
N PRO A 211 -18.33 11.02 6.56
CA PRO A 211 -19.36 10.88 7.58
C PRO A 211 -18.84 10.92 9.03
N MET A 212 -17.63 10.38 9.26
CA MET A 212 -17.00 10.48 10.60
C MET A 212 -16.39 11.86 10.91
N GLY A 213 -16.48 12.85 10.02
CA GLY A 213 -16.10 14.25 10.24
C GLY A 213 -14.60 14.49 10.38
N ARG A 214 -13.74 13.54 10.03
CA ARG A 214 -12.28 13.67 10.12
C ARG A 214 -11.56 12.79 9.09
N ARG A 215 -10.33 13.14 8.80
CA ARG A 215 -9.42 12.23 8.10
C ARG A 215 -9.02 11.05 9.00
N GLY A 216 -8.71 9.92 8.38
CA GLY A 216 -8.14 8.77 9.07
C GLY A 216 -6.66 8.96 9.41
N LYS A 217 -6.17 8.17 10.36
CA LYS A 217 -4.75 8.10 10.72
C LYS A 217 -4.09 6.89 10.06
N PRO A 218 -2.78 6.95 9.74
CA PRO A 218 -2.06 5.79 9.20
C PRO A 218 -2.21 4.51 10.04
N GLU A 219 -2.31 4.65 11.36
CA GLU A 219 -2.46 3.54 12.31
C GLU A 219 -3.81 2.83 12.15
N GLU A 220 -4.87 3.54 11.75
CA GLU A 220 -6.19 2.95 11.49
C GLU A 220 -6.16 2.07 10.24
N ILE A 221 -5.40 2.49 9.23
CA ILE A 221 -5.14 1.66 8.05
C ILE A 221 -4.26 0.46 8.41
N ALA A 222 -3.21 0.67 9.21
CA ALA A 222 -2.33 -0.41 9.65
C ALA A 222 -3.08 -1.50 10.41
N ALA A 223 -4.10 -1.14 11.20
CA ALA A 223 -4.96 -2.11 11.89
C ALA A 223 -5.74 -2.99 10.90
N ALA A 224 -6.37 -2.38 9.88
CA ALA A 224 -7.10 -3.11 8.85
C ALA A 224 -6.17 -4.01 8.00
N VAL A 225 -4.98 -3.52 7.63
CA VAL A 225 -3.98 -4.31 6.91
C VAL A 225 -3.49 -5.48 7.77
N THR A 226 -3.28 -5.28 9.08
CA THR A 226 -2.89 -6.35 10.02
C THR A 226 -3.97 -7.43 10.10
N PHE A 227 -5.24 -7.05 10.19
CA PHE A 227 -6.36 -7.99 10.13
C PHE A 227 -6.35 -8.81 8.83
N LEU A 228 -6.23 -8.16 7.66
CA LEU A 228 -6.16 -8.86 6.37
C LEU A 228 -4.90 -9.74 6.23
N ALA A 229 -3.81 -9.42 6.91
CA ALA A 229 -2.57 -10.18 6.91
C ALA A 229 -2.64 -11.43 7.81
N SER A 230 -3.49 -11.42 8.84
CA SER A 230 -3.57 -12.45 9.87
C SER A 230 -4.55 -13.58 9.52
N ASP A 231 -4.51 -14.65 10.30
CA ASP A 231 -5.43 -15.78 10.21
C ASP A 231 -6.87 -15.42 10.65
N GLU A 232 -7.07 -14.28 11.33
CA GLU A 232 -8.41 -13.75 11.65
C GLU A 232 -9.25 -13.46 10.40
N SER A 233 -8.60 -13.23 9.25
CA SER A 233 -9.23 -13.05 7.95
C SER A 233 -9.12 -14.28 7.04
N SER A 234 -8.96 -15.48 7.60
CA SER A 234 -8.70 -16.73 6.86
C SER A 234 -9.79 -17.09 5.83
N PHE A 235 -11.02 -16.60 5.99
CA PHE A 235 -12.11 -16.81 5.03
C PHE A 235 -12.44 -15.55 4.20
N ILE A 236 -11.48 -14.59 4.09
CA ILE A 236 -11.63 -13.35 3.34
C ILE A 236 -10.59 -13.31 2.21
N THR A 237 -11.05 -13.34 0.95
CA THR A 237 -10.23 -13.15 -0.25
C THR A 237 -11.03 -12.47 -1.35
N GLY A 238 -10.39 -11.66 -2.19
CA GLY A 238 -11.02 -10.89 -3.27
C GLY A 238 -11.82 -9.68 -2.79
N VAL A 239 -11.79 -9.33 -1.50
CA VAL A 239 -12.51 -8.18 -0.97
C VAL A 239 -11.81 -6.87 -1.34
N ASP A 240 -12.60 -5.81 -1.49
CA ASP A 240 -12.14 -4.43 -1.45
C ASP A 240 -12.63 -3.82 -0.13
N LEU A 241 -11.75 -3.75 0.86
CA LEU A 241 -12.06 -3.24 2.19
C LEU A 241 -11.83 -1.72 2.22
N ALA A 242 -12.92 -0.96 2.22
CA ALA A 242 -12.85 0.48 2.42
C ALA A 242 -12.55 0.81 3.89
N VAL A 243 -11.56 1.70 4.11
CA VAL A 243 -11.21 2.26 5.43
C VAL A 243 -11.17 3.77 5.27
N ASP A 244 -12.34 4.39 5.30
CA ASP A 244 -12.59 5.72 4.73
C ASP A 244 -13.50 6.61 5.57
N GLY A 245 -13.88 6.17 6.76
CA GLY A 245 -14.83 6.90 7.61
C GLY A 245 -16.25 7.00 7.02
N GLY A 246 -16.59 6.10 6.09
CA GLY A 246 -17.90 6.04 5.43
C GLY A 246 -17.99 6.79 4.09
N MET A 247 -16.91 7.42 3.64
CA MET A 247 -16.90 8.34 2.48
C MET A 247 -17.43 7.71 1.19
N ALA A 248 -17.14 6.45 0.93
CA ALA A 248 -17.57 5.73 -0.28
C ALA A 248 -18.76 4.76 -0.03
N GLN A 249 -19.38 4.81 1.14
CA GLN A 249 -20.41 3.86 1.55
C GLN A 249 -21.83 4.48 1.56
N VAL A 250 -21.93 5.80 1.55
CA VAL A 250 -23.20 6.56 1.61
C VAL A 250 -23.25 7.67 0.57
#